data_6cc1e0d5bbefe0a8362fe626bce80f79
#
_entry.id   6cc1e0d5bbefe0a8362fe626bce80f79
#
_cell.length_a   1.000
_cell.length_b   1.000
_cell.length_c   1.000
_cell.angle_alpha   90.00
_cell.angle_beta   90.00
_cell.angle_gamma   90.00
#
_symmetry.space_group_name_H-M   'P 1'
#
loop_
_entity.id
_entity.type
_entity.pdbx_description
1 polymer ?
#
loop_
_entity_poly.entity_id
_entity_poly.type
_entity_poly.pdbx_seq_one_letter_code
_entity_poly.pdbx_strand_id
1 'polypeptide(L)'
;MSPNSGRRRFLKGTGAVGTIALAGCISSTDNGGDDTDTPTEETDSMETESGDGTETETETDDGSNAGADVNIGMVYATGGLGDKSFNDMARQGALQAEEELGISFDQAQPEQNSDFSPAQRNFAESGDYDLISCIGFAQTDALTENADRYSDQHFQIVDSTIDSNNVASYVFREHEGSFQVGHLAGLLTSQSFEAGQGSTSSDSTSVGFVGGLDVPLIRKFQAGFEAGAQYANEDIDIQTSYVGSFNDAATAREAALSMYDSGADIVYHAAGASGLGVFQAAQERGKFAMGVDADQSRSEPDFADWILASMVKRVDTAVYTAIENEVDEEFNGGSVTTLGLESDGVACVYGDALGDAIPQDVKDQIAASRQAIIDGEITVPTEP
;
A
#
# COMPACT_ATOMS: atom_id res chain seq x y z
N MET A 1 -2.92 10.62 60.62
CA MET A 1 -1.60 9.98 60.80
C MET A 1 -0.95 9.85 59.44
N SER A 2 -0.16 10.83 59.08
CA SER A 2 0.90 10.78 58.02
C SER A 2 2.21 10.49 58.74
N PRO A 3 3.34 10.26 58.05
CA PRO A 3 3.72 10.02 56.67
C PRO A 3 4.76 8.89 56.50
N ASN A 4 5.16 8.48 55.33
CA ASN A 4 6.60 8.29 55.10
C ASN A 4 7.00 8.37 53.62
N SER A 5 7.82 9.34 53.36
CA SER A 5 8.54 9.64 52.14
C SER A 5 9.76 8.71 51.94
N GLY A 6 10.00 8.23 50.76
CA GLY A 6 11.20 7.50 50.40
C GLY A 6 11.80 7.99 49.07
N ARG A 7 12.63 9.01 49.15
CA ARG A 7 13.54 9.46 48.08
C ARG A 7 14.61 8.40 47.83
N ARG A 8 14.83 7.98 46.58
CA ARG A 8 16.10 7.34 46.17
C ARG A 8 16.68 8.01 44.93
N ARG A 9 17.80 8.51 45.21
CA ARG A 9 18.97 9.13 44.60
C ARG A 9 19.32 8.68 43.19
N PHE A 10 19.64 9.68 42.39
CA PHE A 10 20.48 9.67 41.17
C PHE A 10 21.83 9.03 41.42
N LEU A 11 22.27 8.24 40.46
CA LEU A 11 23.67 7.92 40.21
C LEU A 11 24.03 8.28 38.74
N LYS A 12 24.80 9.34 38.63
CA LYS A 12 25.58 9.68 37.41
C LYS A 12 26.77 8.73 37.35
N GLY A 13 26.93 8.07 36.21
CA GLY A 13 28.16 7.37 35.83
C GLY A 13 28.74 7.99 34.59
N THR A 14 29.86 8.69 34.76
CA THR A 14 30.72 9.27 33.71
C THR A 14 31.82 8.26 33.40
N GLY A 15 32.20 8.15 32.12
CA GLY A 15 33.42 7.47 31.67
C GLY A 15 33.24 6.88 30.27
N ALA A 16 34.03 7.05 29.29
CA ALA A 16 35.24 7.73 28.95
C ALA A 16 35.47 7.42 27.45
N VAL A 17 36.00 8.39 26.78
CA VAL A 17 36.43 8.45 25.39
C VAL A 17 37.45 7.36 25.08
N GLY A 18 37.34 6.71 23.92
CA GLY A 18 38.36 5.84 23.34
C GLY A 18 38.40 6.01 21.82
N THR A 19 39.18 6.97 21.36
CA THR A 19 39.64 7.13 19.98
C THR A 19 40.70 6.09 19.66
N ILE A 20 40.50 5.33 18.57
CA ILE A 20 41.61 4.62 17.91
C ILE A 20 41.61 5.02 16.45
N ALA A 21 42.58 5.83 16.10
CA ALA A 21 43.04 6.07 14.74
C ALA A 21 44.11 5.02 14.42
N LEU A 22 44.05 4.42 13.24
CA LEU A 22 45.16 3.76 12.62
C LEU A 22 45.16 4.04 11.10
N ALA A 23 46.18 4.75 10.75
CA ALA A 23 46.61 5.08 9.40
C ALA A 23 47.51 3.98 8.81
N GLY A 24 47.67 4.00 7.50
CA GLY A 24 48.77 3.38 6.75
C GLY A 24 48.31 2.31 5.78
N CYS A 25 48.82 2.16 4.58
CA CYS A 25 49.85 2.85 3.80
C CYS A 25 49.62 2.54 2.32
N ILE A 26 49.96 3.48 1.52
CA ILE A 26 50.36 3.49 0.13
C ILE A 26 51.30 2.33 -0.24
N SER A 27 51.11 1.73 -1.41
CA SER A 27 52.24 1.41 -2.29
C SER A 27 51.84 1.33 -3.75
N SER A 28 52.35 2.29 -4.49
CA SER A 28 52.53 2.34 -5.95
C SER A 28 53.58 1.37 -6.42
N THR A 29 53.40 0.74 -7.55
CA THR A 29 54.50 0.36 -8.45
C THR A 29 54.08 0.51 -9.90
N ASP A 30 54.83 1.28 -10.51
CA ASP A 30 55.06 1.79 -11.84
C ASP A 30 55.63 0.69 -12.77
N ASN A 31 55.32 0.76 -14.06
CA ASN A 31 56.17 0.56 -15.27
C ASN A 31 55.28 0.15 -16.43
N GLY A 32 55.25 0.79 -17.60
CA GLY A 32 56.22 1.51 -18.36
C GLY A 32 55.99 1.20 -19.82
N GLY A 33 55.94 2.23 -20.68
CA GLY A 33 56.37 2.28 -22.06
C GLY A 33 55.38 1.72 -23.10
N ASP A 34 55.16 2.25 -24.26
CA ASP A 34 55.89 3.17 -25.13
C ASP A 34 55.03 3.49 -26.37
N ASP A 35 55.11 4.74 -26.77
CA ASP A 35 55.14 5.35 -28.09
C ASP A 35 54.19 5.09 -29.25
N THR A 36 53.80 6.26 -29.79
CA THR A 36 53.76 6.76 -31.19
C THR A 36 52.50 6.45 -31.99
N ASP A 37 51.84 7.37 -32.70
CA ASP A 37 52.15 8.60 -33.39
C ASP A 37 50.83 9.29 -33.80
N THR A 38 50.85 10.61 -33.79
CA THR A 38 49.97 11.51 -34.53
C THR A 38 50.43 11.53 -36.03
N PRO A 39 49.51 11.79 -36.99
CA PRO A 39 49.58 13.13 -37.58
C PRO A 39 48.24 13.81 -37.89
N THR A 40 48.31 15.09 -37.75
CA THR A 40 47.53 16.19 -38.25
C THR A 40 47.56 16.29 -39.77
N GLU A 41 46.48 16.72 -40.40
CA GLU A 41 46.38 17.64 -41.58
C GLU A 41 44.91 17.91 -41.83
N GLU A 42 44.45 19.13 -41.62
CA GLU A 42 44.31 20.35 -42.41
C GLU A 42 43.24 20.29 -43.51
N THR A 43 42.24 21.18 -43.24
CA THR A 43 41.53 22.10 -44.14
C THR A 43 41.15 21.66 -45.58
N ASP A 44 39.84 21.78 -45.88
CA ASP A 44 39.45 22.68 -46.99
C ASP A 44 37.98 23.15 -46.82
N SER A 45 37.84 24.45 -46.99
CA SER A 45 36.60 25.22 -47.03
C SER A 45 36.00 25.20 -48.44
N MET A 46 34.67 25.02 -48.57
CA MET A 46 33.92 25.57 -49.68
C MET A 46 32.51 26.01 -49.25
N GLU A 47 32.26 27.25 -49.55
CA GLU A 47 31.03 28.04 -49.37
C GLU A 47 29.91 27.62 -50.34
N THR A 48 28.69 28.01 -49.88
CA THR A 48 27.49 28.47 -50.62
C THR A 48 26.57 27.37 -51.19
N GLU A 49 25.32 27.31 -50.72
CA GLU A 49 24.22 28.11 -51.26
C GLU A 49 22.96 28.06 -50.39
N SER A 50 22.29 29.17 -50.36
CA SER A 50 21.01 29.55 -49.81
C SER A 50 19.87 28.63 -50.24
N GLY A 51 19.09 28.14 -49.29
CA GLY A 51 17.82 27.45 -49.49
C GLY A 51 16.88 27.77 -48.37
N ASP A 52 15.98 28.66 -48.63
CA ASP A 52 14.64 28.95 -48.10
C ASP A 52 14.25 28.26 -46.79
N GLY A 53 14.11 29.13 -45.77
CA GLY A 53 13.64 28.74 -44.46
C GLY A 53 12.17 28.36 -44.43
N THR A 54 11.88 27.14 -44.08
CA THR A 54 10.64 26.82 -43.40
C THR A 54 11.00 26.80 -41.89
N GLU A 55 10.65 27.85 -41.23
CA GLU A 55 10.61 27.89 -39.76
C GLU A 55 9.55 26.85 -39.34
N THR A 56 10.01 25.64 -39.01
CA THR A 56 9.26 24.77 -38.16
C THR A 56 9.39 25.38 -36.77
N GLU A 57 8.36 26.09 -36.33
CA GLU A 57 8.18 26.38 -34.94
C GLU A 57 8.15 25.02 -34.24
N THR A 58 9.28 24.66 -33.67
CA THR A 58 9.30 23.69 -32.58
C THR A 58 8.54 24.39 -31.45
N GLU A 59 7.28 24.05 -31.27
CA GLU A 59 6.63 24.27 -30.00
C GLU A 59 7.55 23.60 -28.99
N THR A 60 8.35 24.38 -28.30
CA THR A 60 8.87 24.00 -27.01
C THR A 60 7.61 23.83 -26.19
N ASP A 61 7.24 22.58 -25.92
CA ASP A 61 6.40 22.23 -24.78
C ASP A 61 7.03 22.94 -23.60
N ASP A 62 6.47 24.11 -23.27
CA ASP A 62 6.73 24.82 -22.05
C ASP A 62 6.00 23.99 -21.00
N GLY A 63 6.69 22.95 -20.51
CA GLY A 63 6.27 22.17 -19.37
C GLY A 63 6.17 23.09 -18.15
N SER A 64 5.19 23.99 -18.17
CA SER A 64 4.73 24.66 -16.98
C SER A 64 4.29 23.53 -16.03
N ASN A 65 5.04 23.35 -14.97
CA ASN A 65 4.75 22.43 -13.88
C ASN A 65 3.44 22.94 -13.24
N ALA A 66 2.30 22.54 -13.79
CA ALA A 66 0.97 23.07 -13.43
C ALA A 66 0.67 22.90 -11.93
N GLY A 67 1.32 21.90 -11.28
CA GLY A 67 1.20 21.64 -9.87
C GLY A 67 2.18 22.41 -8.96
N ALA A 68 3.07 23.24 -9.52
CA ALA A 68 4.14 23.89 -8.72
C ALA A 68 3.63 24.79 -7.58
N ASP A 69 2.39 25.27 -7.68
CA ASP A 69 1.74 26.14 -6.67
C ASP A 69 0.66 25.37 -5.86
N VAL A 70 0.47 24.03 -6.09
CA VAL A 70 -0.55 23.22 -5.40
C VAL A 70 0.07 22.52 -4.20
N ASN A 71 -0.55 22.71 -3.03
CA ASN A 71 -0.11 22.13 -1.76
C ASN A 71 -1.17 21.20 -1.18
N ILE A 72 -0.77 20.01 -0.75
CA ILE A 72 -1.64 18.96 -0.26
C ILE A 72 -1.39 18.69 1.23
N GLY A 73 -2.46 18.64 2.03
CA GLY A 73 -2.39 18.18 3.42
C GLY A 73 -2.80 16.71 3.53
N MET A 74 -1.88 15.81 3.88
CA MET A 74 -2.17 14.38 4.07
C MET A 74 -2.46 14.06 5.54
N VAL A 75 -3.63 13.50 5.85
CA VAL A 75 -3.98 13.02 7.20
C VAL A 75 -4.15 11.51 7.17
N TYR A 76 -3.16 10.78 7.68
CA TYR A 76 -3.13 9.31 7.65
C TYR A 76 -4.05 8.68 8.71
N ALA A 77 -4.40 7.41 8.52
CA ALA A 77 -5.09 6.60 9.51
C ALA A 77 -4.18 6.30 10.73
N THR A 78 -4.76 5.91 11.86
CA THR A 78 -4.05 5.67 13.13
C THR A 78 -2.98 4.57 13.09
N GLY A 79 -2.93 3.74 12.03
CA GLY A 79 -1.84 2.79 11.79
C GLY A 79 -0.50 3.46 11.54
N GLY A 80 -0.52 4.71 11.04
CA GLY A 80 0.66 5.49 10.71
C GLY A 80 1.42 4.97 9.50
N LEU A 81 2.48 5.69 9.12
CA LEU A 81 3.39 5.30 8.05
C LEU A 81 4.30 4.15 8.49
N GLY A 82 4.73 3.34 7.52
CA GLY A 82 5.53 2.14 7.76
C GLY A 82 4.68 0.89 8.00
N ASP A 83 3.35 0.98 7.75
CA ASP A 83 2.43 -0.16 7.85
C ASP A 83 2.58 -1.18 6.71
N LYS A 84 3.39 -0.87 5.69
CA LYS A 84 3.62 -1.68 4.48
C LYS A 84 2.34 -2.07 3.74
N SER A 85 1.30 -1.26 3.91
CA SER A 85 -0.08 -1.51 3.51
C SER A 85 -0.77 -0.19 3.17
N PHE A 86 -1.90 0.12 3.79
CA PHE A 86 -2.85 1.18 3.47
C PHE A 86 -2.27 2.61 3.49
N ASN A 87 -1.61 3.01 4.58
CA ASN A 87 -1.05 4.37 4.69
C ASN A 87 0.16 4.56 3.77
N ASP A 88 1.02 3.54 3.66
CA ASP A 88 2.18 3.60 2.77
C ASP A 88 1.74 3.67 1.30
N MET A 89 0.64 2.98 0.91
CA MET A 89 0.06 3.11 -0.43
C MET A 89 -0.50 4.52 -0.68
N ALA A 90 -1.20 5.10 0.28
CA ALA A 90 -1.67 6.49 0.16
C ALA A 90 -0.51 7.47 -0.02
N ARG A 91 0.57 7.27 0.73
CA ARG A 91 1.78 8.09 0.60
C ARG A 91 2.45 7.92 -0.76
N GLN A 92 2.45 6.71 -1.34
CA GLN A 92 2.98 6.49 -2.68
C GLN A 92 2.24 7.32 -3.73
N GLY A 93 0.91 7.42 -3.64
CA GLY A 93 0.12 8.28 -4.54
C GLY A 93 0.52 9.76 -4.44
N ALA A 94 0.74 10.27 -3.22
CA ALA A 94 1.19 11.65 -3.02
C ALA A 94 2.63 11.87 -3.53
N LEU A 95 3.55 10.90 -3.31
CA LEU A 95 4.91 10.98 -3.83
C LEU A 95 4.96 10.93 -5.36
N GLN A 96 4.11 10.12 -5.99
CA GLN A 96 3.97 10.08 -7.44
C GLN A 96 3.47 11.42 -7.97
N ALA A 97 2.48 12.02 -7.32
CA ALA A 97 1.98 13.35 -7.69
C ALA A 97 3.05 14.45 -7.50
N GLU A 98 3.87 14.37 -6.46
CA GLU A 98 5.01 15.27 -6.27
C GLU A 98 6.03 15.15 -7.41
N GLU A 99 6.35 13.92 -7.83
CA GLU A 99 7.31 13.66 -8.92
C GLU A 99 6.76 14.05 -10.30
N GLU A 100 5.52 13.70 -10.61
CA GLU A 100 4.95 13.82 -11.96
C GLU A 100 4.22 15.14 -12.18
N LEU A 101 3.53 15.66 -11.16
CA LEU A 101 2.73 16.89 -11.25
C LEU A 101 3.44 18.11 -10.64
N GLY A 102 4.47 17.88 -9.80
CA GLY A 102 5.27 18.93 -9.18
C GLY A 102 4.60 19.62 -7.99
N ILE A 103 3.59 18.99 -7.38
CA ILE A 103 2.94 19.47 -6.15
C ILE A 103 3.91 19.41 -4.96
N SER A 104 3.51 20.02 -3.85
CA SER A 104 4.13 19.74 -2.55
C SER A 104 3.09 19.21 -1.56
N PHE A 105 3.53 18.46 -0.55
CA PHE A 105 2.61 17.97 0.46
C PHE A 105 3.23 17.90 1.86
N ASP A 106 2.39 18.17 2.86
CA ASP A 106 2.68 17.97 4.27
C ASP A 106 1.84 16.84 4.85
N GLN A 107 2.30 16.26 5.98
CA GLN A 107 1.74 15.02 6.53
C GLN A 107 1.41 15.16 8.01
N ALA A 108 0.26 14.64 8.42
CA ALA A 108 -0.12 14.42 9.80
C ALA A 108 -0.36 12.93 10.05
N GLN A 109 0.16 12.41 11.17
CA GLN A 109 0.01 11.02 11.60
C GLN A 109 -0.69 10.97 12.96
N PRO A 110 -2.03 11.01 13.00
CA PRO A 110 -2.82 10.88 14.22
C PRO A 110 -2.58 9.53 14.91
N GLU A 111 -2.41 9.54 16.24
CA GLU A 111 -2.22 8.31 17.00
C GLU A 111 -3.55 7.70 17.47
N GLN A 112 -4.61 8.50 17.53
CA GLN A 112 -5.95 8.11 17.97
C GLN A 112 -7.03 8.90 17.23
N ASN A 113 -8.26 8.38 17.19
CA ASN A 113 -9.37 8.98 16.45
C ASN A 113 -9.68 10.43 16.86
N SER A 114 -9.45 10.81 18.12
CA SER A 114 -9.64 12.19 18.59
C SER A 114 -8.68 13.19 17.96
N ASP A 115 -7.60 12.74 17.36
CA ASP A 115 -6.58 13.60 16.76
C ASP A 115 -6.89 13.94 15.29
N PHE A 116 -7.86 13.26 14.64
CA PHE A 116 -8.24 13.53 13.26
C PHE A 116 -8.79 14.94 13.07
N SER A 117 -9.81 15.32 13.87
CA SER A 117 -10.43 16.64 13.72
C SER A 117 -9.44 17.80 13.91
N PRO A 118 -8.56 17.83 14.93
CA PRO A 118 -7.54 18.87 15.02
C PRO A 118 -6.50 18.82 13.89
N ALA A 119 -6.11 17.64 13.39
CA ALA A 119 -5.17 17.53 12.27
C ALA A 119 -5.75 18.16 10.99
N GLN A 120 -6.98 17.77 10.62
CA GLN A 120 -7.70 18.33 9.48
C GLN A 120 -7.88 19.86 9.59
N ARG A 121 -8.25 20.34 10.79
CA ARG A 121 -8.41 21.79 11.04
C ARG A 121 -7.11 22.56 10.91
N ASN A 122 -6.01 22.02 11.40
CA ASN A 122 -4.72 22.70 11.31
C ASN A 122 -4.35 22.99 9.86
N PHE A 123 -4.59 22.05 8.94
CA PHE A 123 -4.41 22.28 7.52
C PHE A 123 -5.42 23.30 6.96
N ALA A 124 -6.72 23.14 7.26
CA ALA A 124 -7.75 24.04 6.75
C ALA A 124 -7.65 25.48 7.29
N GLU A 125 -7.24 25.67 8.56
CA GLU A 125 -7.09 27.00 9.18
C GLU A 125 -5.85 27.76 8.71
N SER A 126 -4.82 27.07 8.21
CA SER A 126 -3.63 27.73 7.66
C SER A 126 -3.94 28.48 6.37
N GLY A 127 -4.83 27.93 5.54
CA GLY A 127 -5.13 28.45 4.21
C GLY A 127 -4.01 28.25 3.20
N ASP A 128 -3.07 27.36 3.50
CA ASP A 128 -1.89 27.08 2.68
C ASP A 128 -2.06 25.82 1.82
N TYR A 129 -3.19 25.09 1.94
CA TYR A 129 -3.42 23.80 1.28
C TYR A 129 -4.66 23.86 0.38
N ASP A 130 -4.49 23.43 -0.86
CA ASP A 130 -5.57 23.38 -1.85
C ASP A 130 -6.48 22.16 -1.62
N LEU A 131 -5.90 20.99 -1.32
CA LEU A 131 -6.63 19.77 -0.99
C LEU A 131 -6.13 19.17 0.33
N ILE A 132 -7.06 18.72 1.18
CA ILE A 132 -6.75 17.93 2.38
C ILE A 132 -7.22 16.50 2.17
N SER A 133 -6.28 15.56 2.04
CA SER A 133 -6.54 14.15 1.79
C SER A 133 -6.61 13.38 3.11
N CYS A 134 -7.80 12.86 3.44
CA CYS A 134 -8.11 12.13 4.66
C CYS A 134 -8.14 10.63 4.38
N ILE A 135 -7.15 9.90 4.91
CA ILE A 135 -6.92 8.49 4.60
C ILE A 135 -7.57 7.61 5.65
N GLY A 136 -8.69 6.96 5.26
CA GLY A 136 -9.38 5.94 6.04
C GLY A 136 -10.70 6.35 6.66
N PHE A 137 -11.59 5.38 6.74
CA PHE A 137 -13.00 5.51 7.18
C PHE A 137 -13.18 6.08 8.59
N ALA A 138 -12.19 5.89 9.48
CA ALA A 138 -12.28 6.37 10.85
C ALA A 138 -12.29 7.91 10.97
N GLN A 139 -11.98 8.61 9.88
CA GLN A 139 -12.00 10.07 9.78
C GLN A 139 -13.37 10.65 9.42
N THR A 140 -14.37 9.82 9.08
CA THR A 140 -15.65 10.24 8.53
C THR A 140 -16.37 11.28 9.39
N ASP A 141 -16.52 11.02 10.69
CA ASP A 141 -17.24 11.95 11.59
C ASP A 141 -16.48 13.29 11.72
N ALA A 142 -15.17 13.22 11.91
CA ALA A 142 -14.31 14.40 12.04
C ALA A 142 -14.33 15.25 10.75
N LEU A 143 -14.25 14.57 9.59
CA LEU A 143 -14.26 15.28 8.31
C LEU A 143 -15.63 15.85 7.97
N THR A 144 -16.73 15.16 8.30
CA THR A 144 -18.08 15.70 8.11
C THR A 144 -18.25 17.05 8.83
N GLU A 145 -17.79 17.14 10.10
CA GLU A 145 -17.86 18.38 10.86
C GLU A 145 -16.93 19.47 10.28
N ASN A 146 -15.72 19.10 9.83
CA ASN A 146 -14.75 20.05 9.30
C ASN A 146 -15.12 20.50 7.87
N ALA A 147 -15.66 19.65 7.02
CA ALA A 147 -16.14 20.02 5.69
C ALA A 147 -17.29 21.04 5.75
N ASP A 148 -18.23 20.87 6.69
CA ASP A 148 -19.28 21.85 6.93
C ASP A 148 -18.73 23.20 7.42
N ARG A 149 -17.67 23.16 8.24
CA ARG A 149 -17.07 24.35 8.83
C ARG A 149 -16.19 25.14 7.86
N TYR A 150 -15.48 24.43 6.98
CA TYR A 150 -14.55 24.99 6.01
C TYR A 150 -15.05 24.71 4.59
N SER A 151 -16.22 25.28 4.25
CA SER A 151 -16.96 25.00 3.01
C SER A 151 -16.19 25.34 1.72
N ASP A 152 -15.20 26.21 1.80
CA ASP A 152 -14.36 26.63 0.65
C ASP A 152 -13.09 25.79 0.53
N GLN A 153 -12.78 24.92 1.51
CA GLN A 153 -11.65 23.99 1.48
C GLN A 153 -12.04 22.71 0.78
N HIS A 154 -11.21 22.23 -0.15
CA HIS A 154 -11.38 20.93 -0.78
C HIS A 154 -10.83 19.80 0.10
N PHE A 155 -11.57 18.70 0.15
CA PHE A 155 -11.20 17.50 0.89
C PHE A 155 -11.36 16.25 0.04
N GLN A 156 -10.50 15.28 0.28
CA GLN A 156 -10.67 13.89 -0.16
C GLN A 156 -10.91 13.01 1.06
N ILE A 157 -11.75 11.98 0.93
CA ILE A 157 -11.82 10.88 1.88
C ILE A 157 -11.65 9.53 1.16
N VAL A 158 -10.84 8.65 1.74
CA VAL A 158 -10.64 7.28 1.28
C VAL A 158 -11.36 6.32 2.24
N ASP A 159 -12.01 5.29 1.69
CA ASP A 159 -12.76 4.25 2.42
C ASP A 159 -14.03 4.72 3.13
N SER A 160 -14.53 5.88 2.78
CA SER A 160 -15.83 6.37 3.26
C SER A 160 -16.48 7.30 2.24
N THR A 161 -17.75 7.65 2.50
CA THR A 161 -18.51 8.59 1.69
C THR A 161 -19.06 9.71 2.56
N ILE A 162 -18.93 10.95 2.09
CA ILE A 162 -19.49 12.14 2.75
C ILE A 162 -20.26 12.94 1.70
N ASP A 163 -21.54 13.21 1.98
CA ASP A 163 -22.41 14.02 1.12
C ASP A 163 -22.15 15.51 1.38
N SER A 164 -21.09 16.03 0.77
CA SER A 164 -20.71 17.44 0.83
C SER A 164 -20.04 17.89 -0.45
N ASN A 165 -20.39 19.07 -0.96
CA ASN A 165 -19.90 19.59 -2.24
C ASN A 165 -18.40 19.89 -2.27
N ASN A 166 -17.73 19.91 -1.14
CA ASN A 166 -16.30 20.11 -1.00
C ASN A 166 -15.54 18.85 -0.56
N VAL A 167 -16.17 17.66 -0.66
CA VAL A 167 -15.52 16.37 -0.37
C VAL A 167 -15.62 15.45 -1.58
N ALA A 168 -14.49 14.99 -2.10
CA ALA A 168 -14.40 13.89 -3.06
C ALA A 168 -14.20 12.57 -2.31
N SER A 169 -15.09 11.60 -2.51
CA SER A 169 -15.10 10.32 -1.80
C SER A 169 -14.59 9.19 -2.70
N TYR A 170 -13.64 8.40 -2.22
CA TYR A 170 -13.09 7.24 -2.92
C TYR A 170 -13.32 5.98 -2.11
N VAL A 171 -14.04 5.02 -2.67
CA VAL A 171 -14.36 3.72 -2.06
C VAL A 171 -13.99 2.58 -2.98
N PHE A 172 -13.81 1.39 -2.42
CA PHE A 172 -13.35 0.24 -3.18
C PHE A 172 -14.36 -0.92 -3.10
N ARG A 173 -14.25 -1.82 -4.07
CA ARG A 173 -14.95 -3.11 -4.06
C ARG A 173 -14.01 -4.18 -3.52
N GLU A 174 -13.65 -4.05 -2.25
CA GLU A 174 -12.68 -4.93 -1.58
C GLU A 174 -13.10 -6.41 -1.62
N HIS A 175 -14.42 -6.67 -1.58
CA HIS A 175 -14.97 -8.02 -1.71
C HIS A 175 -14.60 -8.67 -3.04
N GLU A 176 -14.53 -7.92 -4.15
CA GLU A 176 -14.14 -8.47 -5.46
C GLU A 176 -12.66 -8.92 -5.48
N GLY A 177 -11.74 -8.07 -4.97
CA GLY A 177 -10.32 -8.42 -4.85
C GLY A 177 -10.08 -9.55 -3.85
N SER A 178 -10.79 -9.52 -2.71
CA SER A 178 -10.72 -10.57 -1.69
C SER A 178 -11.26 -11.91 -2.20
N PHE A 179 -12.29 -11.89 -3.07
CA PHE A 179 -12.74 -13.10 -3.74
C PHE A 179 -11.62 -13.76 -4.55
N GLN A 180 -10.81 -12.96 -5.27
CA GLN A 180 -9.73 -13.51 -6.09
C GLN A 180 -8.66 -14.20 -5.23
N VAL A 181 -8.25 -13.60 -4.11
CA VAL A 181 -7.28 -14.25 -3.21
C VAL A 181 -7.90 -15.42 -2.45
N GLY A 182 -9.19 -15.34 -2.11
CA GLY A 182 -9.95 -16.46 -1.55
C GLY A 182 -10.03 -17.65 -2.52
N HIS A 183 -10.36 -17.40 -3.79
CA HIS A 183 -10.40 -18.43 -4.84
C HIS A 183 -9.02 -19.09 -5.01
N LEU A 184 -7.94 -18.30 -5.04
CA LEU A 184 -6.57 -18.82 -5.08
C LEU A 184 -6.26 -19.69 -3.86
N ALA A 185 -6.61 -19.23 -2.66
CA ALA A 185 -6.42 -20.01 -1.43
C ALA A 185 -7.15 -21.34 -1.47
N GLY A 186 -8.42 -21.34 -1.91
CA GLY A 186 -9.24 -22.53 -2.02
C GLY A 186 -8.70 -23.54 -3.03
N LEU A 187 -8.23 -23.10 -4.19
CA LEU A 187 -7.63 -23.94 -5.21
C LEU A 187 -6.33 -24.60 -4.72
N LEU A 188 -5.46 -23.83 -4.04
CA LEU A 188 -4.16 -24.33 -3.60
C LEU A 188 -4.24 -25.22 -2.35
N THR A 189 -5.12 -24.92 -1.38
CA THR A 189 -5.28 -25.76 -0.18
C THR A 189 -5.94 -27.11 -0.52
N SER A 190 -6.69 -27.18 -1.63
CA SER A 190 -7.33 -28.44 -2.09
C SER A 190 -6.36 -29.40 -2.79
N GLN A 191 -5.08 -29.09 -2.86
CA GLN A 191 -4.05 -29.91 -3.48
C GLN A 191 -2.73 -29.81 -2.71
N SER A 192 -1.82 -30.76 -2.95
CA SER A 192 -0.46 -30.66 -2.42
C SER A 192 0.32 -29.67 -3.27
N PHE A 193 0.71 -28.55 -2.67
CA PHE A 193 1.47 -27.48 -3.31
C PHE A 193 2.65 -27.06 -2.43
N GLU A 194 3.82 -26.98 -3.01
CA GLU A 194 5.06 -26.54 -2.33
C GLU A 194 5.73 -25.46 -3.18
N ALA A 195 6.08 -24.32 -2.56
CA ALA A 195 6.80 -23.24 -3.20
C ALA A 195 7.56 -22.43 -2.15
N GLY A 196 8.73 -21.88 -2.51
CA GLY A 196 9.57 -21.15 -1.56
C GLY A 196 9.87 -22.01 -0.33
N GLN A 197 9.41 -21.58 0.83
CA GLN A 197 9.56 -22.31 2.09
C GLN A 197 8.20 -22.69 2.71
N GLY A 198 7.11 -22.51 1.97
CA GLY A 198 5.76 -22.88 2.37
C GLY A 198 5.24 -24.14 1.70
N SER A 199 4.23 -24.77 2.32
CA SER A 199 3.53 -25.93 1.77
C SER A 199 2.08 -26.01 2.22
N THR A 200 1.22 -26.54 1.32
CA THR A 200 -0.12 -26.99 1.66
C THR A 200 -0.12 -28.51 1.88
N SER A 201 -1.20 -29.03 2.43
CA SER A 201 -1.38 -30.46 2.66
C SER A 201 -2.62 -30.94 1.91
N SER A 202 -2.50 -32.02 1.13
CA SER A 202 -3.66 -32.63 0.46
C SER A 202 -4.75 -33.18 1.43
N ASP A 203 -4.40 -33.28 2.70
CA ASP A 203 -5.31 -33.74 3.75
C ASP A 203 -6.02 -32.57 4.47
N SER A 204 -5.66 -31.32 4.12
CA SER A 204 -6.27 -30.10 4.63
C SER A 204 -7.22 -29.50 3.60
N THR A 205 -8.33 -28.98 4.08
CA THR A 205 -9.27 -28.13 3.32
C THR A 205 -9.64 -26.93 4.17
N SER A 206 -8.65 -26.31 4.83
CA SER A 206 -8.88 -25.20 5.73
C SER A 206 -7.99 -23.99 5.37
N VAL A 207 -8.60 -22.81 5.43
CA VAL A 207 -7.96 -21.51 5.25
C VAL A 207 -8.33 -20.57 6.38
N GLY A 208 -7.57 -19.48 6.55
CA GLY A 208 -7.82 -18.52 7.61
C GLY A 208 -7.98 -17.08 7.10
N PHE A 209 -8.77 -16.30 7.83
CA PHE A 209 -8.90 -14.86 7.66
C PHE A 209 -8.60 -14.12 8.99
N VAL A 210 -7.70 -13.15 8.94
CA VAL A 210 -7.36 -12.29 10.08
C VAL A 210 -7.73 -10.84 9.74
N GLY A 211 -8.79 -10.31 10.37
CA GLY A 211 -9.20 -8.91 10.25
C GLY A 211 -8.60 -8.02 11.33
N GLY A 212 -8.34 -6.74 11.02
CA GLY A 212 -7.88 -5.76 12.00
C GLY A 212 -8.97 -5.44 13.02
N LEU A 213 -10.08 -4.87 12.57
CA LEU A 213 -11.25 -4.53 13.37
C LEU A 213 -12.49 -5.25 12.85
N ASP A 214 -13.41 -5.62 13.73
CA ASP A 214 -14.72 -6.16 13.37
C ASP A 214 -15.69 -5.02 13.01
N VAL A 215 -15.54 -4.49 11.79
CA VAL A 215 -16.33 -3.37 11.23
C VAL A 215 -16.81 -3.71 9.81
N PRO A 216 -17.88 -3.05 9.30
CA PRO A 216 -18.45 -3.36 8.00
C PRO A 216 -17.43 -3.39 6.85
N LEU A 217 -16.48 -2.45 6.82
CA LEU A 217 -15.43 -2.42 5.80
C LEU A 217 -14.58 -3.70 5.81
N ILE A 218 -14.10 -4.13 6.98
CA ILE A 218 -13.26 -5.33 7.10
C ILE A 218 -14.07 -6.61 6.89
N ARG A 219 -15.34 -6.62 7.26
CA ARG A 219 -16.25 -7.73 6.93
C ARG A 219 -16.46 -7.89 5.41
N LYS A 220 -16.34 -6.81 4.64
CA LYS A 220 -16.39 -6.87 3.17
C LYS A 220 -15.22 -7.68 2.59
N PHE A 221 -14.00 -7.52 3.15
CA PHE A 221 -12.85 -8.35 2.81
C PHE A 221 -13.07 -9.82 3.18
N GLN A 222 -13.58 -10.07 4.38
CA GLN A 222 -13.94 -11.41 4.84
C GLN A 222 -14.94 -12.08 3.89
N ALA A 223 -16.06 -11.41 3.60
CA ALA A 223 -17.13 -11.95 2.75
C ALA A 223 -16.61 -12.35 1.36
N GLY A 224 -15.80 -11.50 0.75
CA GLY A 224 -15.17 -11.80 -0.53
C GLY A 224 -14.24 -13.00 -0.44
N PHE A 225 -13.36 -13.05 0.55
CA PHE A 225 -12.43 -14.17 0.76
C PHE A 225 -13.16 -15.48 0.98
N GLU A 226 -14.15 -15.52 1.86
CA GLU A 226 -14.96 -16.70 2.13
C GLU A 226 -15.68 -17.20 0.87
N ALA A 227 -16.34 -16.28 0.14
CA ALA A 227 -17.02 -16.63 -1.10
C ALA A 227 -16.07 -17.15 -2.18
N GLY A 228 -14.86 -16.59 -2.30
CA GLY A 228 -13.85 -17.05 -3.24
C GLY A 228 -13.30 -18.44 -2.88
N ALA A 229 -13.01 -18.69 -1.61
CA ALA A 229 -12.55 -19.98 -1.14
C ALA A 229 -13.60 -21.08 -1.36
N GLN A 230 -14.86 -20.79 -1.02
CA GLN A 230 -15.98 -21.71 -1.26
C GLN A 230 -16.31 -21.91 -2.74
N TYR A 231 -16.05 -20.91 -3.58
CA TYR A 231 -16.18 -21.06 -5.03
C TYR A 231 -15.21 -22.11 -5.60
N ALA A 232 -14.00 -22.20 -5.04
CA ALA A 232 -13.04 -23.26 -5.40
C ALA A 232 -13.46 -24.62 -4.87
N ASN A 233 -13.96 -24.69 -3.64
CA ASN A 233 -14.36 -25.93 -2.97
C ASN A 233 -15.40 -25.61 -1.88
N GLU A 234 -16.63 -26.08 -2.04
CA GLU A 234 -17.75 -25.83 -1.12
C GLU A 234 -17.52 -26.39 0.30
N ASP A 235 -16.64 -27.38 0.44
CA ASP A 235 -16.35 -28.08 1.71
C ASP A 235 -15.18 -27.43 2.47
N ILE A 236 -14.67 -26.24 2.03
CA ILE A 236 -13.58 -25.56 2.72
C ILE A 236 -14.03 -25.05 4.10
N ASP A 237 -13.23 -25.41 5.12
CA ASP A 237 -13.33 -24.83 6.45
C ASP A 237 -12.62 -23.47 6.51
N ILE A 238 -13.32 -22.44 6.97
CA ILE A 238 -12.80 -21.09 7.02
C ILE A 238 -12.75 -20.63 8.48
N GLN A 239 -11.55 -20.35 8.95
CA GLN A 239 -11.31 -19.87 10.30
C GLN A 239 -11.16 -18.35 10.28
N THR A 240 -11.94 -17.62 11.08
CA THR A 240 -11.93 -16.17 11.13
C THR A 240 -11.58 -15.65 12.52
N SER A 241 -10.74 -14.60 12.58
CA SER A 241 -10.39 -13.88 13.80
C SER A 241 -10.20 -12.39 13.53
N TYR A 242 -10.55 -11.57 14.52
CA TYR A 242 -10.28 -10.13 14.51
C TYR A 242 -9.31 -9.75 15.62
N VAL A 243 -8.28 -8.99 15.26
CA VAL A 243 -7.20 -8.56 16.16
C VAL A 243 -7.69 -7.54 17.19
N GLY A 244 -8.63 -6.67 16.77
CA GLY A 244 -9.08 -5.52 17.55
C GLY A 244 -8.20 -4.28 17.35
N SER A 245 -7.23 -4.32 16.42
CA SER A 245 -6.30 -3.25 16.13
C SER A 245 -5.73 -3.39 14.71
N PHE A 246 -5.31 -2.28 14.11
CA PHE A 246 -4.50 -2.30 12.88
C PHE A 246 -2.99 -2.20 13.16
N ASN A 247 -2.58 -2.19 14.45
CA ASN A 247 -1.18 -2.05 14.86
C ASN A 247 -0.85 -2.97 16.05
N ASP A 248 -1.19 -4.24 15.95
CA ASP A 248 -0.88 -5.30 16.94
C ASP A 248 -0.49 -6.60 16.25
N ALA A 249 0.76 -6.64 15.75
CA ALA A 249 1.31 -7.82 15.08
C ALA A 249 1.40 -9.04 16.01
N ALA A 250 1.53 -8.83 17.33
CA ALA A 250 1.64 -9.95 18.27
C ALA A 250 0.32 -10.72 18.37
N THR A 251 -0.80 -10.02 18.53
CA THR A 251 -2.14 -10.65 18.55
C THR A 251 -2.48 -11.30 17.21
N ALA A 252 -2.14 -10.66 16.09
CA ALA A 252 -2.34 -11.25 14.75
C ALA A 252 -1.53 -12.53 14.56
N ARG A 253 -0.28 -12.56 15.05
CA ARG A 253 0.57 -13.75 14.99
C ARG A 253 -0.02 -14.92 15.80
N GLU A 254 -0.50 -14.66 17.02
CA GLU A 254 -1.15 -15.71 17.83
C GLU A 254 -2.41 -16.24 17.16
N ALA A 255 -3.24 -15.40 16.57
CA ALA A 255 -4.41 -15.81 15.82
C ALA A 255 -4.04 -16.70 14.62
N ALA A 256 -3.07 -16.29 13.81
CA ALA A 256 -2.62 -17.05 12.65
C ALA A 256 -1.96 -18.39 13.05
N LEU A 257 -1.14 -18.41 14.11
CA LEU A 257 -0.57 -19.66 14.65
C LEU A 257 -1.67 -20.64 15.08
N SER A 258 -2.72 -20.16 15.74
CA SER A 258 -3.87 -21.00 16.12
C SER A 258 -4.58 -21.58 14.90
N MET A 259 -4.74 -20.80 13.83
CA MET A 259 -5.34 -21.26 12.56
C MET A 259 -4.47 -22.33 11.89
N TYR A 260 -3.17 -22.10 11.76
CA TYR A 260 -2.24 -23.09 11.20
C TYR A 260 -2.19 -24.39 12.05
N ASP A 261 -2.16 -24.26 13.38
CA ASP A 261 -2.18 -25.41 14.30
C ASP A 261 -3.53 -26.18 14.23
N SER A 262 -4.61 -25.53 13.79
CA SER A 262 -5.93 -26.11 13.55
C SER A 262 -6.12 -26.64 12.12
N GLY A 263 -5.07 -26.59 11.29
CA GLY A 263 -5.05 -27.18 9.96
C GLY A 263 -5.17 -26.22 8.79
N ALA A 264 -5.23 -24.90 9.01
CA ALA A 264 -5.19 -23.94 7.90
C ALA A 264 -3.84 -24.03 7.17
N ASP A 265 -3.87 -24.02 5.85
CA ASP A 265 -2.67 -23.99 5.01
C ASP A 265 -2.28 -22.59 4.58
N ILE A 266 -3.27 -21.71 4.44
CA ILE A 266 -3.15 -20.36 3.90
C ILE A 266 -3.96 -19.43 4.77
N VAL A 267 -3.35 -18.33 5.24
CA VAL A 267 -4.04 -17.29 6.02
C VAL A 267 -3.93 -15.95 5.27
N TYR A 268 -5.08 -15.36 4.99
CA TYR A 268 -5.20 -14.01 4.44
C TYR A 268 -5.46 -13.01 5.56
N HIS A 269 -4.88 -11.81 5.47
CA HIS A 269 -5.18 -10.74 6.41
C HIS A 269 -5.72 -9.47 5.72
N ALA A 270 -6.60 -8.77 6.45
CA ALA A 270 -7.01 -7.40 6.19
C ALA A 270 -6.85 -6.60 7.49
N ALA A 271 -5.59 -6.36 7.90
CA ALA A 271 -5.25 -5.95 9.27
C ALA A 271 -4.14 -4.86 9.34
N GLY A 272 -3.80 -4.21 8.22
CA GLY A 272 -2.76 -3.17 8.19
C GLY A 272 -1.43 -3.68 8.76
N ALA A 273 -0.74 -2.89 9.59
CA ALA A 273 0.53 -3.26 10.22
C ALA A 273 0.44 -4.52 11.11
N SER A 274 -0.75 -4.87 11.63
CA SER A 274 -0.94 -6.14 12.36
C SER A 274 -0.67 -7.35 11.47
N GLY A 275 -0.82 -7.24 10.14
CA GLY A 275 -0.59 -8.30 9.16
C GLY A 275 0.82 -8.88 9.17
N LEU A 276 1.84 -8.14 9.60
CA LEU A 276 3.20 -8.65 9.82
C LEU A 276 3.20 -9.91 10.72
N GLY A 277 2.31 -9.95 11.71
CA GLY A 277 2.16 -11.12 12.58
C GLY A 277 1.73 -12.39 11.84
N VAL A 278 0.88 -12.26 10.81
CA VAL A 278 0.44 -13.38 9.97
C VAL A 278 1.62 -13.93 9.17
N PHE A 279 2.47 -13.09 8.61
CA PHE A 279 3.67 -13.51 7.88
C PHE A 279 4.68 -14.23 8.79
N GLN A 280 4.88 -13.70 10.01
CA GLN A 280 5.73 -14.36 11.02
C GLN A 280 5.19 -15.76 11.39
N ALA A 281 3.88 -15.90 11.54
CA ALA A 281 3.26 -17.19 11.82
C ALA A 281 3.39 -18.18 10.64
N ALA A 282 3.21 -17.70 9.40
CA ALA A 282 3.40 -18.51 8.19
C ALA A 282 4.85 -19.03 8.09
N GLN A 283 5.84 -18.17 8.32
CA GLN A 283 7.25 -18.54 8.39
C GLN A 283 7.51 -19.62 9.45
N GLU A 284 6.98 -19.44 10.67
CA GLU A 284 7.19 -20.36 11.78
C GLU A 284 6.60 -21.77 11.51
N ARG A 285 5.49 -21.83 10.78
CA ARG A 285 4.79 -23.10 10.48
C ARG A 285 5.13 -23.68 9.11
N GLY A 286 5.92 -23.00 8.27
CA GLY A 286 6.17 -23.40 6.90
C GLY A 286 4.88 -23.47 6.08
N LYS A 287 3.98 -22.53 6.32
CA LYS A 287 2.68 -22.39 5.67
C LYS A 287 2.67 -21.13 4.80
N PHE A 288 1.54 -20.80 4.19
CA PHE A 288 1.41 -19.63 3.33
C PHE A 288 0.55 -18.54 3.96
N ALA A 289 0.87 -17.31 3.56
CA ALA A 289 0.07 -16.14 3.87
C ALA A 289 -0.32 -15.39 2.59
N MET A 290 -1.32 -14.52 2.71
CA MET A 290 -1.71 -13.55 1.69
C MET A 290 -1.78 -12.16 2.29
N GLY A 291 -1.25 -11.20 1.55
CA GLY A 291 -1.17 -9.80 1.94
C GLY A 291 -2.36 -8.96 1.48
N VAL A 292 -2.34 -7.67 1.87
CA VAL A 292 -3.41 -6.70 1.57
C VAL A 292 -2.82 -5.33 1.20
N ASP A 293 -3.60 -4.53 0.48
CA ASP A 293 -3.37 -3.16 0.02
C ASP A 293 -2.19 -3.02 -0.96
N ALA A 294 -1.00 -3.47 -0.58
CA ALA A 294 0.21 -3.46 -1.38
C ALA A 294 0.62 -4.88 -1.82
N ASP A 295 1.52 -5.00 -2.79
CA ASP A 295 2.26 -6.25 -3.00
C ASP A 295 3.22 -6.45 -1.82
N GLN A 296 2.73 -7.15 -0.79
CA GLN A 296 3.48 -7.34 0.45
C GLN A 296 4.63 -8.34 0.32
N SER A 297 4.71 -9.09 -0.76
CA SER A 297 5.92 -9.88 -1.05
C SER A 297 7.14 -8.99 -1.37
N ARG A 298 6.89 -7.74 -1.83
CA ARG A 298 7.92 -6.74 -2.10
C ARG A 298 8.14 -5.79 -0.92
N SER A 299 7.06 -5.36 -0.26
CA SER A 299 7.18 -4.45 0.88
C SER A 299 7.66 -5.14 2.16
N GLU A 300 7.52 -6.48 2.24
CA GLU A 300 8.00 -7.35 3.33
C GLU A 300 8.91 -8.48 2.78
N PRO A 301 10.06 -8.15 2.18
CA PRO A 301 10.90 -9.10 1.44
C PRO A 301 11.45 -10.25 2.30
N ASP A 302 11.56 -10.07 3.62
CA ASP A 302 11.98 -11.11 4.55
C ASP A 302 10.98 -12.27 4.64
N PHE A 303 9.74 -12.06 4.19
CA PHE A 303 8.65 -13.04 4.18
C PHE A 303 8.21 -13.45 2.76
N ALA A 304 8.89 -12.99 1.72
CA ALA A 304 8.49 -13.25 0.32
C ALA A 304 8.33 -14.74 -0.01
N ASP A 305 9.13 -15.61 0.62
CA ASP A 305 9.08 -17.07 0.45
C ASP A 305 7.82 -17.73 1.06
N TRP A 306 6.95 -16.98 1.73
CA TRP A 306 5.69 -17.46 2.33
C TRP A 306 4.46 -16.70 1.84
N ILE A 307 4.63 -15.59 1.11
CA ILE A 307 3.53 -14.75 0.62
C ILE A 307 3.15 -15.18 -0.79
N LEU A 308 1.99 -15.88 -0.93
CA LEU A 308 1.49 -16.37 -2.21
C LEU A 308 1.02 -15.26 -3.14
N ALA A 309 0.28 -14.34 -2.59
CA ALA A 309 -0.33 -13.21 -3.29
C ALA A 309 -0.71 -12.12 -2.30
N SER A 310 -1.03 -10.93 -2.84
CA SER A 310 -1.66 -9.86 -2.08
C SER A 310 -2.94 -9.39 -2.78
N MET A 311 -3.98 -9.11 -2.01
CA MET A 311 -5.12 -8.34 -2.49
C MET A 311 -4.73 -6.87 -2.52
N VAL A 312 -4.19 -6.44 -3.64
CA VAL A 312 -3.77 -5.04 -3.84
C VAL A 312 -4.99 -4.15 -3.97
N LYS A 313 -4.97 -3.04 -3.23
CA LYS A 313 -5.98 -1.98 -3.22
C LYS A 313 -5.30 -0.67 -3.57
N ARG A 314 -5.68 -0.10 -4.71
CA ARG A 314 -5.00 1.04 -5.32
C ARG A 314 -5.37 2.37 -4.64
N VAL A 315 -5.01 2.46 -3.35
CA VAL A 315 -5.11 3.70 -2.57
C VAL A 315 -4.20 4.78 -3.14
N ASP A 316 -3.04 4.38 -3.66
CA ASP A 316 -2.13 5.22 -4.42
C ASP A 316 -2.83 5.93 -5.58
N THR A 317 -3.55 5.17 -6.41
CA THR A 317 -4.31 5.71 -7.54
C THR A 317 -5.43 6.66 -7.07
N ALA A 318 -6.15 6.32 -5.99
CA ALA A 318 -7.21 7.18 -5.46
C ALA A 318 -6.66 8.53 -4.98
N VAL A 319 -5.49 8.52 -4.32
CA VAL A 319 -4.84 9.75 -3.84
C VAL A 319 -4.29 10.54 -5.03
N TYR A 320 -3.56 9.89 -5.93
CA TYR A 320 -3.01 10.52 -7.13
C TYR A 320 -4.09 11.21 -7.96
N THR A 321 -5.18 10.48 -8.27
CA THR A 321 -6.29 11.03 -9.08
C THR A 321 -6.98 12.21 -8.41
N ALA A 322 -7.14 12.21 -7.09
CA ALA A 322 -7.72 13.37 -6.40
C ALA A 322 -6.81 14.60 -6.46
N ILE A 323 -5.49 14.39 -6.38
CA ILE A 323 -4.49 15.46 -6.52
C ILE A 323 -4.42 15.94 -7.97
N GLU A 324 -4.43 15.03 -8.95
CA GLU A 324 -4.45 15.38 -10.39
C GLU A 324 -5.68 16.24 -10.73
N ASN A 325 -6.88 15.87 -10.25
CA ASN A 325 -8.09 16.67 -10.42
C ASN A 325 -8.01 18.06 -9.78
N GLU A 326 -7.25 18.21 -8.68
CA GLU A 326 -7.01 19.52 -8.07
C GLU A 326 -6.07 20.38 -8.91
N VAL A 327 -4.97 19.79 -9.41
CA VAL A 327 -4.01 20.43 -10.30
C VAL A 327 -4.66 20.90 -11.61
N ASP A 328 -5.57 20.09 -12.16
CA ASP A 328 -6.29 20.38 -13.41
C ASP A 328 -7.49 21.32 -13.22
N GLU A 329 -7.73 21.82 -11.98
CA GLU A 329 -8.91 22.61 -11.62
C GLU A 329 -10.25 21.88 -11.89
N GLU A 330 -10.24 20.54 -11.87
CA GLU A 330 -11.38 19.65 -12.11
C GLU A 330 -11.86 18.97 -10.82
N PHE A 331 -11.64 19.58 -9.64
CA PHE A 331 -12.03 19.01 -8.36
C PHE A 331 -13.51 18.57 -8.36
N ASN A 332 -13.75 17.33 -7.97
CA ASN A 332 -15.04 16.66 -8.13
C ASN A 332 -15.75 16.47 -6.78
N GLY A 333 -15.99 17.56 -6.06
CA GLY A 333 -16.67 17.55 -4.76
C GLY A 333 -18.11 17.04 -4.86
N GLY A 334 -18.56 16.33 -3.84
CA GLY A 334 -19.85 15.64 -3.80
C GLY A 334 -19.88 14.33 -4.60
N SER A 335 -18.78 13.96 -5.27
CA SER A 335 -18.70 12.71 -6.02
C SER A 335 -18.30 11.52 -5.14
N VAL A 336 -18.71 10.33 -5.58
CA VAL A 336 -18.25 9.05 -5.03
C VAL A 336 -17.65 8.23 -6.16
N THR A 337 -16.35 8.07 -6.14
CA THR A 337 -15.61 7.21 -7.07
C THR A 337 -15.47 5.81 -6.46
N THR A 338 -15.96 4.79 -7.17
CA THR A 338 -15.88 3.39 -6.73
C THR A 338 -14.90 2.63 -7.60
N LEU A 339 -13.85 2.08 -6.97
CA LEU A 339 -12.76 1.36 -7.62
C LEU A 339 -12.88 -0.15 -7.36
N GLY A 340 -13.02 -0.95 -8.40
CA GLY A 340 -13.20 -2.40 -8.36
C GLY A 340 -12.26 -3.13 -9.31
N LEU A 341 -12.56 -4.40 -9.62
CA LEU A 341 -11.80 -5.19 -10.60
C LEU A 341 -11.86 -4.61 -12.02
N GLU A 342 -12.98 -4.01 -12.40
CA GLU A 342 -13.17 -3.42 -13.73
C GLU A 342 -12.20 -2.26 -13.99
N SER A 343 -11.93 -1.46 -12.96
CA SER A 343 -11.03 -0.30 -13.00
C SER A 343 -9.62 -0.60 -12.53
N ASP A 344 -9.26 -1.87 -12.30
CA ASP A 344 -8.02 -2.29 -11.64
C ASP A 344 -7.77 -1.63 -10.27
N GLY A 345 -8.83 -1.13 -9.62
CA GLY A 345 -8.77 -0.53 -8.29
C GLY A 345 -8.51 -1.54 -7.17
N VAL A 346 -8.82 -2.81 -7.42
CA VAL A 346 -8.43 -3.97 -6.60
C VAL A 346 -7.93 -5.09 -7.50
N ALA A 347 -6.97 -5.89 -7.03
CA ALA A 347 -6.40 -6.99 -7.79
C ALA A 347 -5.82 -8.09 -6.89
N CYS A 348 -5.82 -9.34 -7.36
CA CYS A 348 -4.97 -10.40 -6.82
C CYS A 348 -3.61 -10.33 -7.53
N VAL A 349 -2.58 -9.89 -6.83
CA VAL A 349 -1.20 -9.81 -7.33
C VAL A 349 -0.41 -10.96 -6.74
N TYR A 350 0.11 -11.84 -7.59
CA TYR A 350 0.93 -12.98 -7.14
C TYR A 350 2.25 -12.51 -6.56
N GLY A 351 2.71 -13.16 -5.50
CA GLY A 351 3.95 -12.81 -4.82
C GLY A 351 5.17 -12.91 -5.73
N ASP A 352 6.09 -11.97 -5.60
CA ASP A 352 7.28 -11.84 -6.46
C ASP A 352 8.14 -13.12 -6.45
N ALA A 353 8.29 -13.76 -5.29
CA ALA A 353 9.07 -14.99 -5.14
C ALA A 353 8.31 -16.26 -5.53
N LEU A 354 6.98 -16.30 -5.36
CA LEU A 354 6.18 -17.52 -5.46
C LEU A 354 5.26 -17.55 -6.69
N GLY A 355 5.03 -16.42 -7.32
CA GLY A 355 4.08 -16.29 -8.42
C GLY A 355 4.34 -17.26 -9.58
N ASP A 356 5.61 -17.47 -9.93
CA ASP A 356 5.97 -18.38 -11.03
C ASP A 356 5.73 -19.87 -10.70
N ALA A 357 5.72 -20.23 -9.41
CA ALA A 357 5.46 -21.57 -8.94
C ALA A 357 3.97 -21.94 -8.95
N ILE A 358 3.07 -20.95 -8.95
CA ILE A 358 1.62 -21.19 -9.01
C ILE A 358 1.27 -21.83 -10.36
N PRO A 359 0.57 -22.98 -10.37
CA PRO A 359 0.23 -23.70 -11.60
C PRO A 359 -0.58 -22.82 -12.57
N GLN A 360 -0.30 -22.97 -13.88
CA GLN A 360 -0.95 -22.15 -14.90
C GLN A 360 -2.47 -22.34 -14.95
N ASP A 361 -2.95 -23.55 -14.73
CA ASP A 361 -4.38 -23.87 -14.68
C ASP A 361 -5.09 -23.19 -13.49
N VAL A 362 -4.38 -22.98 -12.37
CA VAL A 362 -4.87 -22.17 -11.23
C VAL A 362 -4.96 -20.70 -11.65
N LYS A 363 -3.91 -20.15 -12.27
CA LYS A 363 -3.90 -18.77 -12.78
C LYS A 363 -5.03 -18.53 -13.79
N ASP A 364 -5.26 -19.51 -14.69
CA ASP A 364 -6.33 -19.42 -15.69
C ASP A 364 -7.73 -19.41 -15.02
N GLN A 365 -7.93 -20.16 -13.95
CA GLN A 365 -9.18 -20.13 -13.19
C GLN A 365 -9.38 -18.80 -12.45
N ILE A 366 -8.32 -18.21 -11.87
CA ILE A 366 -8.38 -16.88 -11.25
C ILE A 366 -8.72 -15.82 -12.31
N ALA A 367 -8.10 -15.85 -13.48
CA ALA A 367 -8.42 -14.94 -14.56
C ALA A 367 -9.87 -15.10 -15.06
N ALA A 368 -10.36 -16.31 -15.17
CA ALA A 368 -11.74 -16.59 -15.56
C ALA A 368 -12.75 -16.06 -14.55
N SER A 369 -12.52 -16.29 -13.24
CA SER A 369 -13.42 -15.76 -12.20
C SER A 369 -13.36 -14.25 -12.09
N ARG A 370 -12.19 -13.61 -12.34
CA ARG A 370 -12.07 -12.17 -12.45
C ARG A 370 -12.99 -11.63 -13.55
N GLN A 371 -12.92 -12.21 -14.75
CA GLN A 371 -13.75 -11.78 -15.85
C GLN A 371 -15.25 -12.00 -15.56
N ALA A 372 -15.62 -13.13 -14.97
CA ALA A 372 -17.00 -13.44 -14.60
C ALA A 372 -17.58 -12.45 -13.56
N ILE A 373 -16.75 -11.93 -12.65
CA ILE A 373 -17.17 -10.86 -11.71
C ILE A 373 -17.38 -9.54 -12.48
N ILE A 374 -16.46 -9.16 -13.36
CA ILE A 374 -16.57 -7.95 -14.18
C ILE A 374 -17.80 -7.99 -15.08
N ASP A 375 -18.09 -9.14 -15.68
CA ASP A 375 -19.26 -9.35 -16.54
C ASP A 375 -20.58 -9.49 -15.75
N GLY A 376 -20.51 -9.53 -14.40
CA GLY A 376 -21.68 -9.66 -13.52
C GLY A 376 -22.27 -11.08 -13.45
N GLU A 377 -21.56 -12.08 -13.96
CA GLU A 377 -21.95 -13.49 -13.87
C GLU A 377 -21.76 -14.05 -12.46
N ILE A 378 -20.73 -13.55 -11.74
CA ILE A 378 -20.50 -13.80 -10.32
C ILE A 378 -20.80 -12.54 -9.53
N THR A 379 -21.75 -12.63 -8.60
CA THR A 379 -22.01 -11.57 -7.63
C THR A 379 -21.33 -11.91 -6.32
N VAL A 380 -20.33 -11.13 -5.93
CA VAL A 380 -19.59 -11.33 -4.69
C VAL A 380 -20.35 -10.69 -3.52
N PRO A 381 -20.61 -11.41 -2.41
CA PRO A 381 -21.26 -10.82 -1.24
C PRO A 381 -20.40 -9.75 -0.57
N THR A 382 -21.05 -8.80 0.10
CA THR A 382 -20.40 -7.71 0.87
C THR A 382 -20.46 -7.94 2.39
N GLU A 383 -21.16 -8.97 2.83
CA GLU A 383 -21.31 -9.39 4.23
C GLU A 383 -21.10 -10.92 4.31
N PRO A 384 -20.40 -11.43 5.34
CA PRO A 384 -20.16 -12.86 5.55
C PRO A 384 -21.42 -13.68 5.82
#